data_54f3a906447945e3ffbf03c2c7cfbbf1
#
_entry.id   54f3a906447945e3ffbf03c2c7cfbbf1
#
_cell.length_a   1.000
_cell.length_b   1.000
_cell.length_c   1.000
_cell.angle_alpha   90.00
_cell.angle_beta   90.00
_cell.angle_gamma   90.00
#
_symmetry.space_group_name_H-M   'P 1'
#
loop_
_entity.id
_entity.type
_entity.pdbx_description
1 polymer ?
#
loop_
_entity_poly.entity_id
_entity_poly.type
_entity_poly.pdbx_seq_one_letter_code
_entity_poly.pdbx_strand_id
1 'polypeptide(L)'
;MKKMLFLGLLIVFLPAMVFAQEKIEAPVWNVGDKWVFTQGSIEIIEVDQNSYTMKFPSDKTSAWFLESGGFDKIILEKAALNRIYALKENKREKYTSFRRTHLNFPFSPGKKWKDTFSTKPVVGYHTEDRVIEYTETYAVLGWEEVEVRAGKFKAIKLECEHVITGPPGYIGIGIGRGTAWYWYSPAGKYFVKGQYDVQLRTFDLKDWELTSFQLKK
;
A
#
# COMPACT_ATOMS: atom_id res chain seq x y z
N MET A 1 52.17 34.66 -45.42
CA MET A 1 51.56 35.02 -44.11
C MET A 1 50.27 34.18 -43.95
N LYS A 2 50.30 33.06 -43.18
CA LYS A 2 49.14 32.18 -42.92
C LYS A 2 48.46 32.68 -41.62
N LYS A 3 47.22 33.11 -41.73
CA LYS A 3 46.38 33.46 -40.59
C LYS A 3 45.80 32.15 -40.01
N MET A 4 46.22 31.77 -38.81
CA MET A 4 45.62 30.70 -38.03
C MET A 4 44.36 31.24 -37.31
N LEU A 5 43.20 30.71 -37.68
CA LEU A 5 41.93 31.00 -37.01
C LEU A 5 41.83 30.07 -35.79
N PHE A 6 41.94 30.61 -34.57
CA PHE A 6 41.66 29.87 -33.32
C PHE A 6 40.14 29.85 -33.10
N LEU A 7 39.53 28.68 -33.32
CA LEU A 7 38.14 28.44 -32.98
C LEU A 7 38.06 28.05 -31.49
N GLY A 8 37.72 29.02 -30.65
CA GLY A 8 37.53 28.78 -29.20
C GLY A 8 36.23 27.97 -28.97
N LEU A 9 36.38 26.73 -28.50
CA LEU A 9 35.26 25.87 -28.09
C LEU A 9 34.75 26.35 -26.73
N LEU A 10 33.62 27.07 -26.72
CA LEU A 10 32.94 27.50 -25.49
C LEU A 10 32.18 26.32 -24.91
N ILE A 11 32.73 25.61 -23.93
CA ILE A 11 32.05 24.56 -23.19
C ILE A 11 31.13 25.22 -22.17
N VAL A 12 29.82 25.28 -22.49
CA VAL A 12 28.79 25.73 -21.55
C VAL A 12 28.55 24.62 -20.54
N PHE A 13 29.10 24.76 -19.36
CA PHE A 13 28.74 23.93 -18.19
C PHE A 13 27.32 24.33 -17.75
N LEU A 14 26.31 23.56 -18.18
CA LEU A 14 24.98 23.61 -17.57
C LEU A 14 25.09 22.93 -16.18
N PRO A 15 24.84 23.64 -15.08
CA PRO A 15 24.75 22.99 -13.79
C PRO A 15 23.57 22.02 -13.84
N ALA A 16 23.84 20.71 -13.72
CA ALA A 16 22.81 19.75 -13.48
C ALA A 16 22.17 20.10 -12.13
N MET A 17 21.01 20.75 -12.15
CA MET A 17 20.21 20.91 -10.95
C MET A 17 19.80 19.50 -10.48
N VAL A 18 20.55 18.97 -9.52
CA VAL A 18 20.13 17.81 -8.77
C VAL A 18 18.94 18.24 -7.92
N PHE A 19 17.75 18.10 -8.45
CA PHE A 19 16.55 18.19 -7.62
C PHE A 19 16.66 17.10 -6.58
N ALA A 20 16.87 17.47 -5.32
CA ALA A 20 16.75 16.54 -4.22
C ALA A 20 15.37 15.88 -4.34
N GLN A 21 15.35 14.57 -4.61
CA GLN A 21 14.10 13.84 -4.70
C GLN A 21 13.36 13.96 -3.36
N GLU A 22 12.20 14.61 -3.38
CA GLU A 22 11.39 14.83 -2.20
C GLU A 22 11.00 13.49 -1.59
N LYS A 23 11.53 13.20 -0.38
CA LYS A 23 11.20 11.99 0.38
C LYS A 23 9.99 12.23 1.25
N ILE A 24 9.17 11.21 1.38
CA ILE A 24 8.05 11.18 2.31
C ILE A 24 8.41 10.25 3.46
N GLU A 25 8.56 10.82 4.64
CA GLU A 25 8.76 10.05 5.86
C GLU A 25 7.47 9.40 6.35
N ALA A 26 7.62 8.42 7.24
CA ALA A 26 6.48 7.74 7.85
C ALA A 26 5.57 8.74 8.58
N PRO A 27 4.25 8.64 8.43
CA PRO A 27 3.33 9.53 9.12
C PRO A 27 3.33 9.25 10.63
N VAL A 28 3.07 10.31 11.40
CA VAL A 28 2.70 10.17 12.81
C VAL A 28 1.19 10.26 12.90
N TRP A 29 0.59 9.17 13.39
CA TRP A 29 -0.86 9.08 13.60
C TRP A 29 -1.22 9.24 15.07
N ASN A 30 -2.41 9.78 15.32
CA ASN A 30 -2.99 9.96 16.64
C ASN A 30 -4.27 9.12 16.77
N VAL A 31 -4.63 8.76 18.00
CA VAL A 31 -5.92 8.11 18.27
C VAL A 31 -7.05 8.99 17.77
N GLY A 32 -7.97 8.43 16.99
CA GLY A 32 -9.07 9.13 16.34
C GLY A 32 -8.74 9.77 15.00
N ASP A 33 -7.52 9.61 14.46
CA ASP A 33 -7.26 9.86 13.04
C ASP A 33 -8.12 8.91 12.22
N LYS A 34 -8.91 9.47 11.30
CA LYS A 34 -9.94 8.73 10.58
C LYS A 34 -9.98 9.11 9.12
N TRP A 35 -10.13 8.11 8.27
CA TRP A 35 -10.30 8.25 6.82
C TRP A 35 -11.57 7.53 6.40
N VAL A 36 -12.41 8.22 5.64
CA VAL A 36 -13.64 7.67 5.06
C VAL A 36 -13.45 7.55 3.57
N PHE A 37 -13.68 6.35 3.04
CA PHE A 37 -13.54 6.03 1.63
C PHE A 37 -14.89 5.60 1.05
N THR A 38 -14.97 5.46 -0.26
CA THR A 38 -16.16 4.96 -0.95
C THR A 38 -16.60 3.55 -0.47
N GLN A 39 -15.70 2.81 0.16
CA GLN A 39 -15.90 1.42 0.58
C GLN A 39 -15.82 1.20 2.10
N GLY A 40 -15.84 2.26 2.89
CA GLY A 40 -15.84 2.19 4.34
C GLY A 40 -14.85 3.14 4.99
N SER A 41 -14.59 2.97 6.28
CA SER A 41 -13.70 3.87 7.03
C SER A 41 -12.60 3.12 7.75
N ILE A 42 -11.45 3.78 7.87
CA ILE A 42 -10.30 3.33 8.64
C ILE A 42 -10.08 4.33 9.77
N GLU A 43 -9.75 3.87 10.96
CA GLU A 43 -9.54 4.70 12.13
C GLU A 43 -8.40 4.17 13.00
N ILE A 44 -7.54 5.07 13.50
CA ILE A 44 -6.56 4.74 14.52
C ILE A 44 -7.27 4.70 15.87
N ILE A 45 -7.34 3.52 16.48
CA ILE A 45 -8.06 3.32 17.75
C ILE A 45 -7.14 3.21 18.96
N GLU A 46 -5.83 2.96 18.72
CA GLU A 46 -4.85 2.85 19.78
C GLU A 46 -3.47 3.23 19.25
N VAL A 47 -2.67 3.87 20.09
CA VAL A 47 -1.27 4.23 19.82
C VAL A 47 -0.47 3.89 21.06
N ASP A 48 0.47 2.97 20.92
CA ASP A 48 1.44 2.66 21.97
C ASP A 48 2.86 3.15 21.58
N GLN A 49 3.86 2.76 22.37
CA GLN A 49 5.24 3.19 22.14
C GLN A 49 5.76 2.75 20.76
N ASN A 50 5.41 1.55 20.30
CA ASN A 50 6.02 0.90 19.14
C ASN A 50 5.05 0.63 18.01
N SER A 51 3.74 0.81 18.22
CA SER A 51 2.73 0.45 17.22
C SER A 51 1.52 1.37 17.17
N TYR A 52 0.75 1.19 16.13
CA TYR A 52 -0.59 1.72 15.94
C TYR A 52 -1.56 0.56 15.78
N THR A 53 -2.73 0.63 16.41
CA THR A 53 -3.85 -0.26 16.11
C THR A 53 -4.83 0.48 15.22
N MET A 54 -5.05 -0.07 14.03
CA MET A 54 -5.95 0.47 13.02
C MET A 54 -7.18 -0.43 12.89
N LYS A 55 -8.36 0.20 12.96
CA LYS A 55 -9.64 -0.47 12.75
C LYS A 55 -10.08 -0.32 11.30
N PHE A 56 -10.54 -1.42 10.72
CA PHE A 56 -11.10 -1.49 9.36
C PHE A 56 -12.60 -1.77 9.41
N PRO A 57 -13.34 -1.54 8.29
CA PRO A 57 -14.72 -1.97 8.21
C PRO A 57 -14.83 -3.47 8.41
N SER A 58 -15.81 -3.90 9.19
CA SER A 58 -16.08 -5.32 9.43
C SER A 58 -16.82 -6.00 8.27
N ASP A 59 -17.17 -5.26 7.23
CA ASP A 59 -17.84 -5.78 6.04
C ASP A 59 -16.88 -6.63 5.20
N LYS A 60 -17.14 -7.92 5.16
CA LYS A 60 -16.34 -8.91 4.42
C LYS A 60 -16.42 -8.75 2.89
N THR A 61 -17.33 -7.95 2.38
CA THR A 61 -17.53 -7.71 0.94
C THR A 61 -16.73 -6.51 0.43
N SER A 62 -16.09 -5.75 1.30
CA SER A 62 -15.31 -4.58 0.93
C SER A 62 -13.92 -4.96 0.38
N ALA A 63 -13.36 -4.14 -0.52
CA ALA A 63 -11.99 -4.28 -1.00
C ALA A 63 -10.96 -4.26 0.14
N TRP A 64 -11.31 -3.69 1.29
CA TRP A 64 -10.52 -3.71 2.51
C TRP A 64 -10.33 -5.12 3.08
N PHE A 65 -11.16 -6.09 2.69
CA PHE A 65 -10.97 -7.48 3.09
C PHE A 65 -9.60 -8.02 2.65
N LEU A 66 -9.16 -7.74 1.43
CA LEU A 66 -7.82 -8.10 0.98
C LEU A 66 -6.74 -7.22 1.62
N GLU A 67 -7.02 -5.94 1.81
CA GLU A 67 -6.11 -5.01 2.46
C GLU A 67 -5.89 -5.35 3.94
N SER A 68 -6.93 -5.72 4.65
CA SER A 68 -6.90 -6.10 6.06
C SER A 68 -6.68 -7.60 6.29
N GLY A 69 -6.67 -8.42 5.23
CA GLY A 69 -6.66 -9.88 5.37
C GLY A 69 -7.93 -10.43 6.01
N GLY A 70 -9.04 -9.67 5.97
CA GLY A 70 -10.32 -10.05 6.58
C GLY A 70 -10.42 -9.75 8.08
N PHE A 71 -9.44 -9.04 8.65
CA PHE A 71 -9.47 -8.63 10.06
C PHE A 71 -10.11 -7.25 10.21
N ASP A 72 -10.89 -7.09 11.27
CA ASP A 72 -11.46 -5.80 11.67
C ASP A 72 -10.43 -4.87 12.34
N LYS A 73 -9.29 -5.42 12.77
CA LYS A 73 -8.19 -4.69 13.38
C LYS A 73 -6.84 -5.21 12.90
N ILE A 74 -5.92 -4.30 12.65
CA ILE A 74 -4.53 -4.60 12.37
C ILE A 74 -3.61 -3.78 13.25
N ILE A 75 -2.46 -4.34 13.58
CA ILE A 75 -1.38 -3.67 14.29
C ILE A 75 -0.29 -3.32 13.27
N LEU A 76 0.19 -2.08 13.31
CA LEU A 76 1.27 -1.57 12.47
C LEU A 76 2.44 -1.16 13.35
N GLU A 77 3.62 -1.73 13.11
CA GLU A 77 4.86 -1.29 13.77
C GLU A 77 5.27 0.11 13.30
N LYS A 78 5.53 1.03 14.24
CA LYS A 78 5.95 2.40 13.91
C LYS A 78 7.25 2.46 13.10
N ALA A 79 8.22 1.61 13.41
CA ALA A 79 9.54 1.64 12.80
C ALA A 79 9.55 1.34 11.30
N ALA A 80 8.61 0.52 10.83
CA ALA A 80 8.57 0.08 9.43
C ALA A 80 7.16 0.08 8.83
N LEU A 81 6.14 0.44 9.62
CA LEU A 81 4.71 0.33 9.30
C LEU A 81 4.36 -1.02 8.67
N ASN A 82 5.06 -2.06 9.11
CA ASN A 82 4.75 -3.44 8.74
C ASN A 82 3.43 -3.83 9.39
N ARG A 83 2.52 -4.36 8.61
CA ARG A 83 1.27 -4.88 9.15
C ARG A 83 1.54 -6.15 9.93
N ILE A 84 1.26 -6.12 11.21
CA ILE A 84 1.10 -7.31 12.03
C ILE A 84 -0.39 -7.53 12.17
N TYR A 85 -0.88 -8.65 11.66
CA TYR A 85 -2.29 -8.98 11.84
C TYR A 85 -2.50 -9.48 13.26
N ALA A 86 -3.28 -8.72 14.03
CA ALA A 86 -3.70 -9.14 15.36
C ALA A 86 -4.75 -10.24 15.24
N LEU A 87 -4.44 -11.37 15.84
CA LEU A 87 -5.33 -12.51 15.92
C LEU A 87 -6.42 -12.23 16.93
N LYS A 88 -7.68 -12.27 16.52
CA LYS A 88 -8.77 -12.47 17.44
C LYS A 88 -8.92 -13.97 17.67
N GLU A 89 -8.58 -14.45 18.85
CA GLU A 89 -8.87 -15.84 19.24
C GLU A 89 -10.38 -16.09 19.14
N ASN A 90 -10.79 -16.74 18.10
CA ASN A 90 -12.10 -17.39 18.05
C ASN A 90 -11.87 -18.88 18.24
N LYS A 91 -12.56 -19.52 19.19
CA LYS A 91 -12.36 -20.90 19.64
C LYS A 91 -12.37 -22.00 18.56
N ARG A 92 -12.58 -21.65 17.29
CA ARG A 92 -12.67 -22.59 16.15
C ARG A 92 -11.63 -22.42 15.06
N GLU A 93 -10.80 -21.38 15.10
CA GLU A 93 -9.90 -21.07 14.00
C GLU A 93 -8.49 -20.80 14.53
N LYS A 94 -7.53 -21.65 14.11
CA LYS A 94 -6.10 -21.36 14.26
C LYS A 94 -5.75 -20.30 13.24
N TYR A 95 -5.53 -19.07 13.68
CA TYR A 95 -5.10 -17.98 12.81
C TYR A 95 -3.61 -18.04 12.55
N THR A 96 -3.22 -17.81 11.33
CA THR A 96 -1.83 -17.52 10.97
C THR A 96 -1.63 -16.01 10.99
N SER A 97 -0.79 -15.52 11.90
CA SER A 97 -0.25 -14.16 11.79
C SER A 97 0.69 -14.13 10.58
N PHE A 98 0.57 -13.14 9.72
CA PHE A 98 1.56 -12.90 8.69
C PHE A 98 2.05 -11.45 8.77
N ARG A 99 3.31 -11.26 8.43
CA ARG A 99 3.94 -9.94 8.38
C ARG A 99 3.98 -9.51 6.92
N ARG A 100 3.43 -8.34 6.62
CA ARG A 100 3.39 -7.76 5.30
C ARG A 100 3.93 -6.34 5.31
N THR A 101 4.88 -6.04 4.47
CA THR A 101 5.47 -4.71 4.31
C THR A 101 4.74 -3.92 3.23
N HIS A 102 3.54 -3.44 3.56
CA HIS A 102 2.73 -2.63 2.64
C HIS A 102 3.22 -1.18 2.56
N LEU A 103 3.67 -0.61 3.66
CA LEU A 103 4.12 0.77 3.78
C LEU A 103 5.62 0.80 4.12
N ASN A 104 6.48 0.75 3.11
CA ASN A 104 7.93 0.76 3.28
C ASN A 104 8.49 2.19 3.16
N PHE A 105 8.30 3.00 4.18
CA PHE A 105 8.84 4.36 4.23
C PHE A 105 10.38 4.38 4.39
N PRO A 106 11.06 5.49 4.00
CA PRO A 106 10.51 6.65 3.31
C PRO A 106 10.14 6.35 1.86
N PHE A 107 9.10 7.00 1.33
CA PHE A 107 8.80 6.93 -0.09
C PHE A 107 9.62 7.97 -0.85
N SER A 108 10.20 7.55 -1.97
CA SER A 108 10.87 8.44 -2.94
C SER A 108 10.68 7.86 -4.35
N PRO A 109 10.54 8.69 -5.38
CA PRO A 109 10.45 8.20 -6.75
C PRO A 109 11.58 7.24 -7.10
N GLY A 110 11.26 6.14 -7.78
CA GLY A 110 12.20 5.09 -8.15
C GLY A 110 12.50 4.04 -7.07
N LYS A 111 12.05 4.23 -5.82
CA LYS A 111 12.18 3.20 -4.77
C LYS A 111 11.35 1.98 -5.14
N LYS A 112 11.94 0.79 -4.91
CA LYS A 112 11.25 -0.50 -5.12
C LYS A 112 11.48 -1.41 -3.92
N TRP A 113 10.52 -2.28 -3.64
CA TRP A 113 10.68 -3.37 -2.68
C TRP A 113 9.78 -4.53 -3.07
N LYS A 114 10.11 -5.68 -2.52
CA LYS A 114 9.32 -6.90 -2.68
C LYS A 114 8.99 -7.45 -1.30
N ASP A 115 7.78 -7.94 -1.16
CA ASP A 115 7.35 -8.68 0.01
C ASP A 115 6.79 -10.03 -0.39
N THR A 116 7.02 -11.05 0.44
CA THR A 116 6.50 -12.39 0.23
C THR A 116 5.99 -12.92 1.55
N PHE A 117 4.75 -13.33 1.56
CA PHE A 117 4.13 -13.91 2.75
C PHE A 117 3.19 -15.03 2.35
N SER A 118 2.86 -15.89 3.31
CA SER A 118 1.97 -17.01 3.08
C SER A 118 0.84 -17.00 4.08
N THR A 119 -0.33 -17.47 3.64
CA THR A 119 -1.50 -17.64 4.51
C THR A 119 -2.08 -19.03 4.33
N LYS A 120 -2.72 -19.55 5.38
CA LYS A 120 -3.61 -20.70 5.25
C LYS A 120 -5.02 -20.19 5.00
N PRO A 121 -5.69 -20.63 3.93
CA PRO A 121 -7.07 -20.18 3.68
C PRO A 121 -7.99 -20.69 4.78
N VAL A 122 -8.86 -19.80 5.25
CA VAL A 122 -9.83 -20.08 6.33
C VAL A 122 -11.16 -20.61 5.79
N VAL A 123 -11.31 -20.79 4.47
CA VAL A 123 -12.59 -21.09 3.85
C VAL A 123 -12.58 -22.45 3.15
N GLY A 124 -13.47 -23.34 3.58
CA GLY A 124 -13.86 -24.55 2.86
C GLY A 124 -13.36 -25.86 3.47
N TYR A 125 -14.17 -26.88 3.31
CA TYR A 125 -13.91 -28.27 3.70
C TYR A 125 -12.58 -28.76 3.09
N HIS A 126 -11.65 -29.27 3.90
CA HIS A 126 -10.38 -29.92 3.52
C HIS A 126 -9.15 -29.02 3.26
N THR A 127 -8.94 -27.93 3.97
CA THR A 127 -7.85 -26.99 3.66
C THR A 127 -6.76 -26.85 4.73
N GLU A 128 -6.70 -27.71 5.73
CA GLU A 128 -5.78 -27.55 6.88
C GLU A 128 -4.29 -27.50 6.52
N ASP A 129 -3.91 -28.07 5.35
CA ASP A 129 -2.51 -28.14 4.91
C ASP A 129 -2.18 -27.30 3.65
N ARG A 130 -3.13 -26.52 3.15
CA ARG A 130 -2.89 -25.73 1.95
C ARG A 130 -2.36 -24.35 2.29
N VAL A 131 -1.22 -24.01 1.73
CA VAL A 131 -0.59 -22.70 1.87
C VAL A 131 -0.80 -21.93 0.57
N ILE A 132 -1.29 -20.70 0.68
CA ILE A 132 -1.33 -19.73 -0.42
C ILE A 132 -0.17 -18.77 -0.21
N GLU A 133 0.64 -18.60 -1.24
CA GLU A 133 1.77 -17.67 -1.24
C GLU A 133 1.39 -16.41 -1.98
N TYR A 134 1.75 -15.28 -1.40
CA TYR A 134 1.59 -13.95 -1.96
C TYR A 134 2.96 -13.35 -2.19
N THR A 135 3.16 -12.83 -3.38
CA THR A 135 4.31 -12.00 -3.71
C THR A 135 3.79 -10.64 -4.18
N GLU A 136 4.27 -9.60 -3.54
CA GLU A 136 3.94 -8.22 -3.87
C GLU A 136 5.22 -7.47 -4.23
N THR A 137 5.24 -6.87 -5.40
CA THR A 137 6.36 -6.05 -5.87
C THR A 137 5.89 -4.62 -6.04
N TYR A 138 6.46 -3.73 -5.25
CA TYR A 138 6.11 -2.32 -5.23
C TYR A 138 7.13 -1.47 -5.96
N ALA A 139 6.63 -0.43 -6.64
CA ALA A 139 7.44 0.63 -7.23
C ALA A 139 6.82 1.99 -6.94
N VAL A 140 7.61 2.94 -6.45
CA VAL A 140 7.22 4.34 -6.31
C VAL A 140 7.45 5.04 -7.64
N LEU A 141 6.38 5.43 -8.33
CA LEU A 141 6.44 5.97 -9.68
C LEU A 141 6.79 7.46 -9.67
N GLY A 142 6.11 8.25 -8.86
CA GLY A 142 6.34 9.70 -8.81
C GLY A 142 5.16 10.47 -8.25
N TRP A 143 5.30 11.80 -8.28
CA TRP A 143 4.29 12.72 -7.79
C TRP A 143 3.24 13.02 -8.86
N GLU A 144 1.97 13.05 -8.43
CA GLU A 144 0.82 13.44 -9.25
C GLU A 144 -0.12 14.34 -8.44
N GLU A 145 -0.81 15.25 -9.12
CA GLU A 145 -1.99 15.90 -8.57
C GLU A 145 -3.18 14.96 -8.80
N VAL A 146 -3.88 14.61 -7.74
CA VAL A 146 -5.03 13.71 -7.79
C VAL A 146 -6.25 14.38 -7.19
N GLU A 147 -7.38 14.31 -7.88
CA GLU A 147 -8.68 14.79 -7.42
C GLU A 147 -9.53 13.60 -7.00
N VAL A 148 -10.06 13.67 -5.80
CA VAL A 148 -10.97 12.69 -5.18
C VAL A 148 -12.11 13.45 -4.49
N ARG A 149 -13.16 12.78 -4.01
CA ARG A 149 -14.29 13.46 -3.35
C ARG A 149 -13.91 14.29 -2.15
N ALA A 150 -12.83 13.92 -1.43
CA ALA A 150 -12.30 14.71 -0.31
C ALA A 150 -11.57 15.98 -0.72
N GLY A 151 -11.29 16.19 -2.02
CA GLY A 151 -10.57 17.36 -2.55
C GLY A 151 -9.39 16.98 -3.44
N LYS A 152 -8.52 17.99 -3.65
CA LYS A 152 -7.29 17.85 -4.45
C LYS A 152 -6.08 17.61 -3.56
N PHE A 153 -5.24 16.66 -3.98
CA PHE A 153 -4.06 16.25 -3.22
C PHE A 153 -2.84 16.16 -4.12
N LYS A 154 -1.70 16.67 -3.65
CA LYS A 154 -0.40 16.26 -4.14
C LYS A 154 -0.12 14.87 -3.52
N ALA A 155 0.01 13.85 -4.35
CA ALA A 155 0.19 12.48 -3.92
C ALA A 155 1.32 11.80 -4.67
N ILE A 156 1.98 10.85 -4.01
CA ILE A 156 2.95 9.98 -4.66
C ILE A 156 2.26 8.69 -5.07
N LYS A 157 2.42 8.31 -6.34
CA LYS A 157 1.84 7.11 -6.90
C LYS A 157 2.74 5.91 -6.67
N LEU A 158 2.16 4.84 -6.16
CA LEU A 158 2.78 3.53 -6.03
C LEU A 158 2.09 2.56 -6.99
N GLU A 159 2.87 1.69 -7.59
CA GLU A 159 2.40 0.52 -8.33
C GLU A 159 2.73 -0.73 -7.51
N CYS A 160 1.81 -1.67 -7.44
CA CYS A 160 1.99 -2.95 -6.79
C CYS A 160 1.57 -4.08 -7.72
N GLU A 161 2.54 -4.91 -8.12
CA GLU A 161 2.26 -6.16 -8.81
C GLU A 161 2.00 -7.24 -7.76
N HIS A 162 0.82 -7.87 -7.84
CA HIS A 162 0.42 -9.00 -7.01
C HIS A 162 0.58 -10.29 -7.78
N VAL A 163 1.24 -11.27 -7.19
CA VAL A 163 1.30 -12.65 -7.66
C VAL A 163 0.84 -13.55 -6.53
N ILE A 164 -0.22 -14.31 -6.77
CA ILE A 164 -0.83 -15.20 -5.80
C ILE A 164 -0.70 -16.62 -6.34
N THR A 165 -0.05 -17.51 -5.59
CA THR A 165 0.16 -18.92 -5.96
C THR A 165 -0.42 -19.82 -4.89
N GLY A 166 -1.04 -20.92 -5.33
CA GLY A 166 -1.57 -21.95 -4.46
C GLY A 166 -0.91 -23.29 -4.73
N PRO A 167 -1.20 -24.31 -3.91
CA PRO A 167 -0.68 -25.64 -4.12
C PRO A 167 -1.19 -26.23 -5.46
N PRO A 168 -0.45 -27.19 -6.06
CA PRO A 168 -0.86 -27.83 -7.30
C PRO A 168 -2.29 -28.39 -7.22
N GLY A 169 -3.10 -28.12 -8.27
CA GLY A 169 -4.48 -28.56 -8.33
C GLY A 169 -5.48 -27.70 -7.54
N TYR A 170 -5.03 -26.61 -6.91
CA TYR A 170 -5.94 -25.65 -6.28
C TYR A 170 -6.51 -24.71 -7.36
N ILE A 171 -7.80 -24.90 -7.66
CA ILE A 171 -8.58 -23.99 -8.49
C ILE A 171 -9.40 -23.13 -7.52
N GLY A 172 -8.73 -22.18 -6.84
CA GLY A 172 -9.38 -21.29 -5.89
C GLY A 172 -9.55 -19.89 -6.44
N ILE A 173 -10.58 -19.20 -5.97
CA ILE A 173 -10.71 -17.76 -6.19
C ILE A 173 -9.50 -17.08 -5.54
N GLY A 174 -8.77 -16.27 -6.30
CA GLY A 174 -7.63 -15.50 -5.79
C GLY A 174 -6.24 -15.94 -6.23
N ILE A 175 -6.12 -16.99 -7.07
CA ILE A 175 -4.83 -17.36 -7.68
C ILE A 175 -4.66 -16.62 -8.99
N GLY A 176 -3.54 -15.92 -9.16
CA GLY A 176 -3.28 -15.18 -10.38
C GLY A 176 -2.28 -14.04 -10.20
N ARG A 177 -2.26 -13.16 -11.18
CA ARG A 177 -1.43 -11.96 -11.20
C ARG A 177 -2.31 -10.77 -11.53
N GLY A 178 -1.99 -9.62 -10.93
CA GLY A 178 -2.65 -8.36 -11.24
C GLY A 178 -1.89 -7.17 -10.70
N THR A 179 -2.30 -5.98 -11.11
CA THR A 179 -1.65 -4.73 -10.74
C THR A 179 -2.62 -3.80 -10.04
N ALA A 180 -2.17 -3.24 -8.93
CA ALA A 180 -2.85 -2.18 -8.20
C ALA A 180 -2.02 -0.90 -8.22
N TRP A 181 -2.70 0.24 -8.19
CA TRP A 181 -2.08 1.55 -8.06
C TRP A 181 -2.67 2.26 -6.85
N TYR A 182 -1.79 2.88 -6.05
CA TYR A 182 -2.15 3.60 -4.84
C TYR A 182 -1.56 4.99 -4.86
N TRP A 183 -2.31 5.98 -4.40
CA TRP A 183 -1.87 7.36 -4.26
C TRP A 183 -1.80 7.74 -2.79
N TYR A 184 -0.59 7.89 -2.27
CA TYR A 184 -0.34 8.32 -0.90
C TYR A 184 -0.16 9.84 -0.85
N SER A 185 -0.90 10.52 0.03
CA SER A 185 -0.76 11.96 0.26
C SER A 185 -0.24 12.25 1.67
N PRO A 186 0.87 13.01 1.81
CA PRO A 186 1.33 13.46 3.11
C PRO A 186 0.29 14.33 3.84
N ALA A 187 -0.48 15.15 3.10
CA ALA A 187 -1.54 15.98 3.67
C ALA A 187 -2.67 15.14 4.30
N GLY A 188 -3.01 14.01 3.68
CA GLY A 188 -3.97 13.05 4.22
C GLY A 188 -3.35 12.06 5.20
N LYS A 189 -2.03 12.01 5.33
CA LYS A 189 -1.26 11.01 6.10
C LYS A 189 -1.59 9.56 5.74
N TYR A 190 -2.24 9.31 4.60
CA TYR A 190 -2.66 7.99 4.14
C TYR A 190 -2.88 7.98 2.62
N PHE A 191 -3.24 6.81 2.09
CA PHE A 191 -3.67 6.70 0.71
C PHE A 191 -5.00 7.42 0.49
N VAL A 192 -5.08 8.18 -0.61
CA VAL A 192 -6.29 8.93 -1.00
C VAL A 192 -7.07 8.26 -2.12
N LYS A 193 -6.43 7.34 -2.85
CA LYS A 193 -7.04 6.62 -3.97
C LYS A 193 -6.37 5.27 -4.17
N GLY A 194 -7.15 4.27 -4.60
CA GLY A 194 -6.68 2.98 -5.08
C GLY A 194 -7.41 2.59 -6.35
N GLN A 195 -6.67 2.01 -7.29
CA GLN A 195 -7.18 1.47 -8.54
C GLN A 195 -6.62 0.07 -8.80
N TYR A 196 -7.39 -0.76 -9.47
CA TYR A 196 -7.05 -2.13 -9.78
C TYR A 196 -7.18 -2.41 -11.26
N ASP A 197 -6.29 -3.23 -11.81
CA ASP A 197 -6.45 -3.70 -13.18
C ASP A 197 -7.64 -4.68 -13.31
N VAL A 198 -7.93 -5.08 -14.55
CA VAL A 198 -9.04 -5.98 -14.85
C VAL A 198 -8.86 -7.36 -14.19
N GLN A 199 -7.63 -7.81 -14.00
CA GLN A 199 -7.35 -9.12 -13.39
C GLN A 199 -7.72 -9.11 -11.90
N LEU A 200 -7.32 -8.08 -11.16
CA LEU A 200 -7.68 -7.94 -9.75
C LEU A 200 -9.17 -7.66 -9.56
N ARG A 201 -9.81 -7.01 -10.52
CA ARG A 201 -11.27 -6.77 -10.47
C ARG A 201 -12.10 -8.06 -10.61
N THR A 202 -11.55 -9.12 -11.21
CA THR A 202 -12.22 -10.43 -11.22
C THR A 202 -12.38 -11.02 -9.82
N PHE A 203 -11.61 -10.53 -8.84
CA PHE A 203 -11.72 -10.88 -7.42
C PHE A 203 -12.64 -9.91 -6.63
N ASP A 204 -13.52 -9.21 -7.33
CA ASP A 204 -14.45 -8.21 -6.77
C ASP A 204 -13.74 -7.01 -6.12
N LEU A 205 -12.48 -6.76 -6.47
CA LEU A 205 -11.79 -5.54 -6.07
C LEU A 205 -12.31 -4.36 -6.86
N LYS A 206 -12.78 -3.34 -6.15
CA LYS A 206 -13.31 -2.11 -6.73
C LYS A 206 -12.39 -0.95 -6.44
N ASP A 207 -12.20 -0.08 -7.42
CA ASP A 207 -11.52 1.19 -7.22
C ASP A 207 -12.15 1.95 -6.06
N TRP A 208 -11.34 2.64 -5.30
CA TRP A 208 -11.80 3.42 -4.16
C TRP A 208 -11.09 4.77 -4.08
N GLU A 209 -11.75 5.71 -3.42
CA GLU A 209 -11.22 7.03 -3.18
C GLU A 209 -11.64 7.59 -1.82
N LEU A 210 -10.84 8.51 -1.31
CA LEU A 210 -11.10 9.24 -0.08
C LEU A 210 -12.29 10.18 -0.28
N THR A 211 -13.27 10.11 0.61
CA THR A 211 -14.45 10.97 0.60
C THR A 211 -14.40 12.06 1.68
N SER A 212 -13.74 11.76 2.80
CA SER A 212 -13.43 12.71 3.86
C SER A 212 -12.37 12.15 4.80
N PHE A 213 -11.75 13.02 5.59
CA PHE A 213 -10.81 12.58 6.64
C PHE A 213 -10.80 13.57 7.80
N GLN A 214 -10.40 13.09 8.96
CA GLN A 214 -10.21 13.86 10.17
C GLN A 214 -8.88 13.47 10.80
N LEU A 215 -7.97 14.44 10.95
CA LEU A 215 -6.70 14.24 11.64
C LEU A 215 -6.73 14.96 12.97
N LYS A 216 -6.35 14.25 14.02
CA LYS A 216 -6.20 14.83 15.37
C LYS A 216 -4.87 15.54 15.48
N LYS A 217 -4.86 16.61 16.29
CA LYS A 217 -3.65 17.39 16.60
C LYS A 217 -2.92 16.80 17.78
#